data_761f78142e437f2e6885aafc2c6d2a52
#
_entry.id   761f78142e437f2e6885aafc2c6d2a52
#
_cell.length_a   1.000
_cell.length_b   1.000
_cell.length_c   1.000
_cell.angle_alpha   90.00
_cell.angle_beta   90.00
_cell.angle_gamma   90.00
#
_symmetry.space_group_name_H-M   'P 1'
#
loop_
_entity.id
_entity.type
_entity.pdbx_description
1 polymer ?
#
loop_
_entity_poly.entity_id
_entity_poly.type
_entity_poly.pdbx_seq_one_letter_code
_entity_poly.pdbx_strand_id
1 'polypeptide(L)'
;ELPRHELPRHELLPDQQPPAQQPVLPFRDLTSLALIGPLAALPNLGDRGSSDTRPSPQSVVTPLEGLRQADPELRIDYHNGEDPQAAAAVAARSQAAVVVVGLDWRLEGEHIHPGDIGPILELMPPPQWLLQTLGPRTLLPLWKPVAQLVARITSQASARQGGDFAAGDRTDLRLPADQVALIRQVAAANPRTVVVLRGGGALLSQEWHDAVPGLLLLWYPGQEGGHALADVLLGRVSPSGRLPFSLPSSADQLPPFEPRARRIVYDLWHGYRRLGRDGQAAAFPFGYGLSYSQFETREPSVTLMDGSATSADSNSDDAGPAIALTVSVANSGAMAAAEVLQIYLEPPGQAVQRPARTLVAFARVPLAAGACQRIRLTIPLHRLAFFDITQDGFMIEAGIHRLVLARHCEDPGLAIELLLEATFLGR
;
A
#
# COMPACT_ATOMS: atom_id res chain seq x y z
N GLU A 1 26.57 31.12 -12.62
CA GLU A 1 25.69 30.45 -13.61
C GLU A 1 25.94 28.94 -13.52
N LEU A 2 25.07 28.20 -12.85
CA LEU A 2 25.06 26.75 -12.87
C LEU A 2 24.13 26.30 -14.01
N PRO A 3 24.50 25.29 -14.80
CA PRO A 3 23.71 24.87 -15.93
C PRO A 3 22.37 24.31 -15.47
N ARG A 4 21.27 24.76 -16.10
CA ARG A 4 19.95 24.20 -15.97
C ARG A 4 20.00 22.74 -16.45
N HIS A 5 19.89 21.77 -15.55
CA HIS A 5 19.59 20.40 -15.92
C HIS A 5 18.12 20.36 -16.36
N GLU A 6 17.88 20.53 -17.63
CA GLU A 6 16.65 20.07 -18.24
C GLU A 6 16.60 18.54 -18.11
N LEU A 7 15.65 18.04 -17.35
CA LEU A 7 15.35 16.62 -17.32
C LEU A 7 15.02 16.16 -18.74
N PRO A 8 15.61 15.07 -19.25
CA PRO A 8 15.28 14.58 -20.57
C PRO A 8 13.80 14.21 -20.59
N ARG A 9 13.02 14.94 -21.39
CA ARG A 9 11.67 14.54 -21.76
C ARG A 9 11.80 13.25 -22.57
N HIS A 10 11.52 12.12 -21.98
CA HIS A 10 11.20 10.93 -22.73
C HIS A 10 9.84 11.17 -23.40
N GLU A 11 9.86 11.83 -24.55
CA GLU A 11 8.78 11.73 -25.52
C GLU A 11 8.76 10.28 -26.00
N LEU A 12 7.90 9.47 -25.41
CA LEU A 12 7.50 8.20 -26.01
C LEU A 12 6.77 8.56 -27.30
N LEU A 13 7.39 8.24 -28.43
CA LEU A 13 6.78 8.37 -29.75
C LEU A 13 5.42 7.64 -29.73
N PRO A 14 4.34 8.22 -30.32
CA PRO A 14 2.97 7.67 -30.23
C PRO A 14 2.80 6.28 -30.84
N ASP A 15 3.76 5.80 -31.62
CA ASP A 15 3.65 4.56 -32.40
C ASP A 15 4.23 3.29 -31.73
N GLN A 16 4.63 3.33 -30.47
CA GLN A 16 5.16 2.15 -29.74
C GLN A 16 4.32 1.69 -28.55
N GLN A 17 3.09 2.15 -28.44
CA GLN A 17 2.19 1.50 -27.49
C GLN A 17 1.75 0.15 -28.10
N PRO A 18 1.98 -0.99 -27.41
CA PRO A 18 1.39 -2.26 -27.82
C PRO A 18 -0.12 -2.07 -27.91
N PRO A 19 -0.82 -2.75 -28.84
CA PRO A 19 -2.26 -2.63 -28.98
C PRO A 19 -2.89 -2.77 -27.60
N ALA A 20 -3.76 -1.83 -27.23
CA ALA A 20 -4.40 -1.78 -25.93
C ALA A 20 -5.04 -3.14 -25.65
N GLN A 21 -4.36 -3.99 -24.90
CA GLN A 21 -4.92 -5.25 -24.44
C GLN A 21 -6.13 -4.92 -23.59
N GLN A 22 -7.25 -5.58 -23.86
CA GLN A 22 -8.44 -5.39 -23.04
C GLN A 22 -8.09 -5.70 -21.58
N PRO A 23 -8.51 -4.84 -20.63
CA PRO A 23 -8.25 -5.08 -19.21
C PRO A 23 -8.71 -6.48 -18.82
N VAL A 24 -7.86 -7.24 -18.12
CA VAL A 24 -8.20 -8.61 -17.67
C VAL A 24 -9.25 -8.59 -16.57
N LEU A 25 -9.29 -7.53 -15.78
CA LEU A 25 -10.26 -7.30 -14.70
C LEU A 25 -11.23 -6.15 -15.05
N PRO A 26 -12.46 -6.18 -14.53
CA PRO A 26 -13.03 -7.28 -13.72
C PRO A 26 -13.35 -8.51 -14.57
N PHE A 27 -13.36 -9.66 -13.94
CA PHE A 27 -13.84 -10.89 -14.59
C PHE A 27 -15.35 -10.80 -14.81
N ARG A 28 -15.77 -10.98 -16.06
CA ARG A 28 -17.18 -11.02 -16.45
C ARG A 28 -17.46 -12.33 -17.17
N ASP A 29 -18.66 -12.86 -16.94
CA ASP A 29 -19.19 -14.03 -17.65
C ASP A 29 -18.29 -15.29 -17.53
N LEU A 30 -17.65 -15.46 -16.36
CA LEU A 30 -16.86 -16.67 -16.08
C LEU A 30 -17.76 -17.83 -15.70
N THR A 31 -17.48 -19.01 -16.27
CA THR A 31 -18.04 -20.29 -15.83
C THR A 31 -16.99 -21.17 -15.16
N SER A 32 -15.71 -20.86 -15.30
CA SER A 32 -14.62 -21.58 -14.63
C SER A 32 -13.43 -20.68 -14.30
N LEU A 33 -12.88 -20.87 -13.10
CA LEU A 33 -11.74 -20.14 -12.56
C LEU A 33 -10.75 -21.11 -11.92
N ALA A 34 -9.47 -21.03 -12.30
CA ALA A 34 -8.39 -21.65 -11.55
C ALA A 34 -8.00 -20.73 -10.39
N LEU A 35 -8.10 -21.21 -9.16
CA LEU A 35 -7.60 -20.50 -7.98
C LEU A 35 -6.38 -21.24 -7.44
N ILE A 36 -5.23 -20.60 -7.51
CA ILE A 36 -3.95 -21.26 -7.31
C ILE A 36 -3.15 -20.56 -6.21
N GLY A 37 -2.40 -21.31 -5.44
CA GLY A 37 -1.44 -20.81 -4.47
C GLY A 37 -1.78 -21.12 -3.01
N PRO A 38 -0.75 -21.13 -2.14
CA PRO A 38 -0.89 -21.57 -0.76
C PRO A 38 -1.80 -20.64 0.07
N LEU A 39 -1.79 -19.34 -0.25
CA LEU A 39 -2.55 -18.33 0.48
C LEU A 39 -4.00 -18.18 -0.01
N ALA A 40 -4.43 -18.96 -1.00
CA ALA A 40 -5.80 -18.91 -1.50
C ALA A 40 -6.82 -19.55 -0.55
N ALA A 41 -6.42 -20.58 0.20
CA ALA A 41 -7.28 -21.34 1.12
C ALA A 41 -6.84 -21.22 2.60
N LEU A 42 -5.85 -20.37 2.89
CA LEU A 42 -5.33 -20.19 4.25
C LEU A 42 -5.66 -18.80 4.79
N PRO A 43 -6.11 -18.69 6.06
CA PRO A 43 -6.16 -17.43 6.76
C PRO A 43 -4.76 -16.81 6.82
N ASN A 44 -4.63 -15.54 6.43
CA ASN A 44 -3.40 -14.78 6.56
C ASN A 44 -3.76 -13.37 7.07
N LEU A 45 -3.69 -13.20 8.39
CA LEU A 45 -4.24 -12.06 9.12
C LEU A 45 -3.18 -11.07 9.57
N GLY A 46 -1.91 -11.45 9.47
CA GLY A 46 -0.80 -10.65 9.94
C GLY A 46 0.44 -11.49 10.20
N ASP A 47 1.40 -10.87 10.84
CA ASP A 47 2.71 -11.43 11.19
C ASP A 47 2.69 -12.33 12.44
N ARG A 48 1.52 -12.58 13.05
CA ARG A 48 1.30 -13.19 14.36
C ARG A 48 1.90 -12.41 15.54
N GLY A 49 2.36 -11.20 15.29
CA GLY A 49 2.83 -10.23 16.27
C GLY A 49 1.78 -9.17 16.59
N SER A 50 2.22 -7.92 16.65
CA SER A 50 1.37 -6.76 16.98
C SER A 50 0.35 -6.40 15.90
N SER A 51 0.59 -6.80 14.64
CA SER A 51 -0.32 -6.56 13.51
C SER A 51 -1.47 -7.58 13.39
N ASP A 52 -1.44 -8.67 14.15
CA ASP A 52 -2.44 -9.73 14.05
C ASP A 52 -3.75 -9.34 14.77
N THR A 53 -4.84 -9.29 14.04
CA THR A 53 -6.16 -8.92 14.58
C THR A 53 -6.88 -10.03 15.36
N ARG A 54 -6.42 -11.27 15.28
CA ARG A 54 -6.88 -12.46 16.03
C ARG A 54 -8.40 -12.67 16.08
N PRO A 55 -9.13 -12.65 14.95
CA PRO A 55 -10.52 -13.02 14.96
C PRO A 55 -10.70 -14.51 15.27
N SER A 56 -11.94 -14.93 15.52
CA SER A 56 -12.25 -16.38 15.58
C SER A 56 -11.87 -17.05 14.25
N PRO A 57 -11.11 -18.16 14.26
CA PRO A 57 -10.70 -18.82 13.01
C PRO A 57 -11.87 -19.16 12.08
N GLN A 58 -13.04 -19.47 12.63
CA GLN A 58 -14.24 -19.81 11.87
C GLN A 58 -14.89 -18.60 11.20
N SER A 59 -14.55 -17.39 11.61
CA SER A 59 -15.09 -16.15 11.03
C SER A 59 -14.22 -15.56 9.92
N VAL A 60 -13.04 -16.14 9.65
CA VAL A 60 -12.14 -15.66 8.61
C VAL A 60 -12.52 -16.24 7.27
N VAL A 61 -12.86 -15.37 6.33
CA VAL A 61 -13.20 -15.75 4.97
C VAL A 61 -11.95 -15.74 4.10
N THR A 62 -11.51 -16.91 3.66
CA THR A 62 -10.38 -17.05 2.73
C THR A 62 -10.76 -16.62 1.31
N PRO A 63 -9.81 -16.33 0.42
CA PRO A 63 -10.09 -16.08 -1.00
C PRO A 63 -10.95 -17.16 -1.66
N LEU A 64 -10.71 -18.42 -1.37
CA LEU A 64 -11.47 -19.55 -1.90
C LEU A 64 -12.93 -19.53 -1.42
N GLU A 65 -13.15 -19.32 -0.12
CA GLU A 65 -14.48 -19.24 0.47
C GLU A 65 -15.24 -18.01 -0.04
N GLY A 66 -14.58 -16.84 -0.08
CA GLY A 66 -15.18 -15.61 -0.57
C GLY A 66 -15.66 -15.72 -2.01
N LEU A 67 -14.86 -16.31 -2.91
CA LEU A 67 -15.25 -16.53 -4.29
C LEU A 67 -16.41 -17.53 -4.42
N ARG A 68 -16.40 -18.65 -3.67
CA ARG A 68 -17.49 -19.63 -3.66
C ARG A 68 -18.81 -19.05 -3.16
N GLN A 69 -18.75 -18.21 -2.16
CA GLN A 69 -19.94 -17.53 -1.61
C GLN A 69 -20.44 -16.42 -2.54
N ALA A 70 -19.51 -15.72 -3.19
CA ALA A 70 -19.87 -14.66 -4.12
C ALA A 70 -20.58 -15.19 -5.37
N ASP A 71 -20.15 -16.32 -5.94
CA ASP A 71 -20.73 -16.90 -7.13
C ASP A 71 -20.76 -18.44 -7.01
N PRO A 72 -21.87 -19.00 -6.49
CA PRO A 72 -22.03 -20.46 -6.34
C PRO A 72 -22.05 -21.25 -7.64
N GLU A 73 -22.38 -20.62 -8.78
CA GLU A 73 -22.42 -21.26 -10.10
C GLU A 73 -21.02 -21.28 -10.76
N LEU A 74 -20.09 -20.46 -10.30
CA LEU A 74 -18.74 -20.42 -10.81
C LEU A 74 -17.97 -21.68 -10.38
N ARG A 75 -17.56 -22.51 -11.35
CA ARG A 75 -16.67 -23.62 -11.06
C ARG A 75 -15.28 -23.13 -10.70
N ILE A 76 -14.84 -23.37 -9.45
CA ILE A 76 -13.53 -23.01 -8.97
C ILE A 76 -12.67 -24.25 -8.79
N ASP A 77 -11.67 -24.40 -9.65
CA ASP A 77 -10.66 -25.45 -9.58
C ASP A 77 -9.48 -24.95 -8.72
N TYR A 78 -9.41 -25.40 -7.47
CA TYR A 78 -8.35 -25.00 -6.53
C TYR A 78 -7.12 -25.90 -6.62
N HIS A 79 -5.92 -25.29 -6.56
CA HIS A 79 -4.64 -25.99 -6.43
C HIS A 79 -3.71 -25.20 -5.47
N ASN A 80 -3.06 -25.87 -4.53
CA ASN A 80 -2.21 -25.22 -3.51
C ASN A 80 -0.90 -24.61 -4.06
N GLY A 81 -0.50 -24.97 -5.28
CA GLY A 81 0.69 -24.42 -5.94
C GLY A 81 2.00 -25.15 -5.64
N GLU A 82 2.02 -26.21 -4.82
CA GLU A 82 3.22 -26.97 -4.50
C GLU A 82 3.84 -27.67 -5.75
N ASP A 83 3.02 -28.06 -6.70
CA ASP A 83 3.44 -28.54 -8.02
C ASP A 83 3.06 -27.50 -9.09
N PRO A 84 4.00 -26.70 -9.58
CA PRO A 84 3.73 -25.68 -10.57
C PRO A 84 3.24 -26.23 -11.91
N GLN A 85 3.61 -27.47 -12.31
CA GLN A 85 3.14 -28.09 -13.55
C GLN A 85 1.69 -28.52 -13.43
N ALA A 86 1.32 -29.16 -12.32
CA ALA A 86 -0.08 -29.49 -12.04
C ALA A 86 -0.95 -28.24 -11.92
N ALA A 87 -0.45 -27.18 -11.29
CA ALA A 87 -1.12 -25.87 -11.19
C ALA A 87 -1.36 -25.25 -12.58
N ALA A 88 -0.34 -25.26 -13.45
CA ALA A 88 -0.45 -24.79 -14.82
C ALA A 88 -1.47 -25.60 -15.63
N ALA A 89 -1.55 -26.92 -15.44
CA ALA A 89 -2.57 -27.77 -16.08
C ALA A 89 -3.99 -27.41 -15.59
N VAL A 90 -4.18 -27.01 -14.33
CA VAL A 90 -5.44 -26.49 -13.81
C VAL A 90 -5.79 -25.16 -14.49
N ALA A 91 -4.83 -24.25 -14.60
CA ALA A 91 -5.00 -22.96 -15.24
C ALA A 91 -5.37 -23.08 -16.72
N ALA A 92 -4.72 -23.98 -17.45
CA ALA A 92 -4.93 -24.18 -18.89
C ALA A 92 -6.36 -24.60 -19.26
N ARG A 93 -7.09 -25.29 -18.35
CA ARG A 93 -8.47 -25.74 -18.59
C ARG A 93 -9.55 -24.78 -18.05
N SER A 94 -9.13 -23.69 -17.43
CA SER A 94 -10.02 -22.67 -16.87
C SER A 94 -10.05 -21.42 -17.74
N GLN A 95 -11.15 -20.66 -17.71
CA GLN A 95 -11.30 -19.43 -18.50
C GLN A 95 -10.38 -18.30 -18.00
N ALA A 96 -10.05 -18.31 -16.72
CA ALA A 96 -9.11 -17.39 -16.10
C ALA A 96 -8.38 -18.08 -14.94
N ALA A 97 -7.27 -17.48 -14.49
CA ALA A 97 -6.53 -17.95 -13.34
C ALA A 97 -6.27 -16.80 -12.34
N VAL A 98 -6.36 -17.11 -11.05
CA VAL A 98 -5.95 -16.23 -9.97
C VAL A 98 -4.87 -16.94 -9.16
N VAL A 99 -3.70 -16.34 -9.06
CA VAL A 99 -2.57 -16.86 -8.29
C VAL A 99 -2.43 -16.04 -7.01
N VAL A 100 -2.75 -16.64 -5.87
CA VAL A 100 -2.68 -15.98 -4.54
C VAL A 100 -1.39 -16.39 -3.84
N VAL A 101 -0.44 -15.50 -3.82
CA VAL A 101 0.93 -15.70 -3.30
C VAL A 101 1.34 -14.55 -2.39
N GLY A 102 2.50 -14.65 -1.81
CA GLY A 102 3.04 -13.63 -0.94
C GLY A 102 3.70 -14.22 0.30
N LEU A 103 3.66 -13.47 1.38
CA LEU A 103 4.29 -13.85 2.64
C LEU A 103 3.23 -14.15 3.70
N ASP A 104 3.52 -15.12 4.52
CA ASP A 104 2.79 -15.40 5.75
C ASP A 104 3.69 -15.12 6.96
N TRP A 105 3.18 -15.33 8.15
CA TRP A 105 3.91 -15.12 9.39
C TRP A 105 5.24 -15.91 9.49
N ARG A 106 5.43 -16.99 8.73
CA ARG A 106 6.67 -17.78 8.74
C ARG A 106 7.81 -17.06 8.01
N LEU A 107 7.46 -16.21 7.04
CA LEU A 107 8.41 -15.49 6.19
C LEU A 107 8.53 -14.02 6.57
N GLU A 108 7.50 -13.45 7.23
CA GLU A 108 7.40 -12.02 7.53
C GLU A 108 7.02 -11.78 9.00
N GLY A 109 7.04 -12.82 9.84
CA GLY A 109 6.71 -12.70 11.25
C GLY A 109 7.73 -11.85 12.01
N GLU A 110 7.25 -11.17 13.04
CA GLU A 110 8.08 -10.37 13.94
C GLU A 110 9.05 -11.27 14.71
N HIS A 111 10.34 -10.94 14.64
CA HIS A 111 11.37 -11.66 15.38
C HIS A 111 11.28 -11.29 16.87
N ILE A 112 10.96 -12.27 17.70
CA ILE A 112 10.94 -12.10 19.15
C ILE A 112 12.14 -12.81 19.76
N HIS A 113 13.08 -12.03 20.29
CA HIS A 113 14.23 -12.59 20.98
C HIS A 113 13.76 -13.35 22.26
N PRO A 114 14.28 -14.54 22.53
CA PRO A 114 13.88 -15.34 23.70
C PRO A 114 13.95 -14.56 25.04
N GLY A 115 14.85 -13.59 25.16
CA GLY A 115 14.97 -12.72 26.34
C GLY A 115 13.81 -11.74 26.52
N ASP A 116 13.06 -11.44 25.48
CA ASP A 116 11.96 -10.46 25.49
C ASP A 116 10.61 -11.09 25.82
N ILE A 117 10.53 -12.42 25.82
CA ILE A 117 9.29 -13.16 26.10
C ILE A 117 8.81 -12.90 27.54
N GLY A 118 9.72 -12.82 28.51
CA GLY A 118 9.39 -12.54 29.90
C GLY A 118 8.65 -11.23 30.10
N PRO A 119 9.21 -10.09 29.70
CA PRO A 119 8.54 -8.78 29.73
C PRO A 119 7.22 -8.76 28.98
N ILE A 120 7.11 -9.40 27.82
CA ILE A 120 5.87 -9.47 27.04
C ILE A 120 4.79 -10.25 27.79
N LEU A 121 5.12 -11.43 28.33
CA LEU A 121 4.17 -12.24 29.11
C LEU A 121 3.70 -11.56 30.39
N GLU A 122 4.56 -10.74 31.02
CA GLU A 122 4.16 -9.96 32.19
C GLU A 122 3.10 -8.90 31.89
N LEU A 123 3.12 -8.34 30.67
CA LEU A 123 2.16 -7.34 30.20
C LEU A 123 0.85 -7.98 29.69
N MET A 124 0.87 -9.26 29.33
CA MET A 124 -0.33 -9.95 28.87
C MET A 124 -1.22 -10.36 30.04
N PRO A 125 -2.54 -10.20 29.93
CA PRO A 125 -3.45 -10.72 30.95
C PRO A 125 -3.42 -12.25 30.97
N PRO A 126 -3.66 -12.87 32.13
CA PRO A 126 -3.78 -14.32 32.19
C PRO A 126 -4.83 -14.85 31.22
N PRO A 127 -4.63 -16.06 30.65
CA PRO A 127 -5.62 -16.69 29.79
C PRO A 127 -6.99 -16.80 30.46
N GLN A 128 -8.07 -16.52 29.75
CA GLN A 128 -9.43 -16.52 30.32
C GLN A 128 -9.82 -17.85 30.99
N TRP A 129 -9.44 -18.98 30.39
CA TRP A 129 -9.71 -20.29 30.97
C TRP A 129 -9.04 -20.47 32.34
N LEU A 130 -7.85 -19.90 32.52
CA LEU A 130 -7.11 -19.96 33.79
C LEU A 130 -7.76 -19.04 34.83
N LEU A 131 -8.23 -17.87 34.43
CA LEU A 131 -9.00 -16.94 35.25
C LEU A 131 -10.33 -17.55 35.70
N GLN A 132 -10.99 -18.28 34.80
CA GLN A 132 -12.25 -18.99 35.11
C GLN A 132 -12.04 -20.13 36.10
N THR A 133 -10.89 -20.85 36.02
CA THR A 133 -10.60 -22.01 36.86
C THR A 133 -10.11 -21.61 38.25
N LEU A 134 -9.20 -20.64 38.36
CA LEU A 134 -8.54 -20.27 39.62
C LEU A 134 -9.10 -18.98 40.25
N GLY A 135 -9.88 -18.24 39.53
CA GLY A 135 -10.41 -16.95 39.92
C GLY A 135 -9.38 -15.80 39.88
N PRO A 136 -9.83 -14.56 39.58
CA PRO A 136 -8.92 -13.43 39.42
C PRO A 136 -8.19 -13.03 40.70
N ARG A 137 -8.81 -13.22 41.87
CA ARG A 137 -8.20 -12.88 43.16
C ARG A 137 -6.99 -13.77 43.51
N THR A 138 -7.00 -15.02 43.05
CA THR A 138 -5.90 -15.97 43.27
C THR A 138 -4.83 -15.86 42.22
N LEU A 139 -5.23 -15.67 40.96
CA LEU A 139 -4.31 -15.75 39.82
C LEU A 139 -3.55 -14.44 39.58
N LEU A 140 -4.22 -13.28 39.67
CA LEU A 140 -3.60 -12.00 39.34
C LEU A 140 -2.33 -11.68 40.15
N PRO A 141 -2.28 -11.90 41.47
CA PRO A 141 -1.05 -11.69 42.25
C PRO A 141 0.08 -12.64 41.88
N LEU A 142 -0.27 -13.84 41.39
CA LEU A 142 0.70 -14.90 41.06
C LEU A 142 1.08 -14.87 39.57
N TRP A 143 0.42 -14.05 38.76
CA TRP A 143 0.62 -14.07 37.31
C TRP A 143 2.03 -13.68 36.91
N LYS A 144 2.60 -12.62 37.46
CA LYS A 144 3.98 -12.21 37.14
C LYS A 144 5.01 -13.31 37.38
N PRO A 145 5.10 -13.95 38.58
CA PRO A 145 6.05 -15.04 38.79
C PRO A 145 5.78 -16.25 37.91
N VAL A 146 4.51 -16.55 37.60
CA VAL A 146 4.16 -17.62 36.66
C VAL A 146 4.61 -17.28 35.22
N ALA A 147 4.36 -16.07 34.76
CA ALA A 147 4.81 -15.61 33.47
C ALA A 147 6.35 -15.66 33.35
N GLN A 148 7.08 -15.22 34.36
CA GLN A 148 8.53 -15.30 34.40
C GLN A 148 9.05 -16.75 34.38
N LEU A 149 8.39 -17.66 35.10
CA LEU A 149 8.75 -19.09 35.10
C LEU A 149 8.53 -19.70 33.71
N VAL A 150 7.37 -19.43 33.10
CA VAL A 150 7.05 -19.86 31.71
C VAL A 150 8.07 -19.31 30.75
N ALA A 151 8.41 -18.01 30.82
CA ALA A 151 9.41 -17.40 30.00
C ALA A 151 10.81 -18.06 30.12
N ARG A 152 11.22 -18.40 31.35
CA ARG A 152 12.50 -19.09 31.56
C ARG A 152 12.51 -20.51 30.96
N ILE A 153 11.42 -21.24 31.12
CA ILE A 153 11.30 -22.60 30.56
C ILE A 153 11.31 -22.55 29.03
N THR A 154 10.53 -21.64 28.46
CA THR A 154 10.41 -21.50 27.01
C THR A 154 11.71 -21.00 26.38
N SER A 155 12.39 -20.02 26.98
CA SER A 155 13.69 -19.55 26.48
C SER A 155 14.79 -20.63 26.56
N GLN A 156 14.80 -21.45 27.62
CA GLN A 156 15.75 -22.58 27.70
C GLN A 156 15.43 -23.70 26.70
N ALA A 157 14.17 -23.98 26.44
CA ALA A 157 13.75 -24.96 25.44
C ALA A 157 14.11 -24.49 24.03
N SER A 158 13.91 -23.22 23.70
CA SER A 158 14.28 -22.62 22.42
C SER A 158 15.79 -22.62 22.20
N ALA A 159 16.56 -22.22 23.21
CA ALA A 159 18.02 -22.25 23.14
C ALA A 159 18.58 -23.67 22.88
N ARG A 160 17.92 -24.70 23.38
CA ARG A 160 18.31 -26.11 23.15
C ARG A 160 17.96 -26.62 21.76
N GLN A 161 16.94 -26.07 21.13
CA GLN A 161 16.49 -26.47 19.79
C GLN A 161 17.11 -25.62 18.67
N GLY A 162 17.93 -24.62 19.00
CA GLY A 162 18.59 -23.75 18.01
C GLY A 162 17.61 -22.89 17.21
N GLY A 163 16.38 -22.71 17.72
CA GLY A 163 15.32 -21.98 17.03
C GLY A 163 14.89 -20.73 17.78
N ASP A 164 14.68 -19.68 17.06
CA ASP A 164 13.97 -18.49 17.52
C ASP A 164 12.45 -18.77 17.59
N PHE A 165 11.76 -18.13 18.52
CA PHE A 165 10.34 -18.38 18.80
C PHE A 165 9.38 -17.93 17.71
N ALA A 166 9.84 -17.09 16.81
CA ALA A 166 9.11 -16.64 15.62
C ALA A 166 9.98 -16.78 14.39
N ALA A 167 9.35 -16.99 13.26
CA ALA A 167 9.99 -16.81 11.98
C ALA A 167 10.53 -15.37 11.94
N GLY A 168 11.78 -15.21 11.53
CA GLY A 168 12.46 -13.93 11.61
C GLY A 168 12.01 -12.94 10.55
N ASP A 169 12.41 -11.69 10.74
CA ASP A 169 12.24 -10.61 9.78
C ASP A 169 12.76 -10.97 8.39
N ARG A 170 12.15 -10.39 7.38
CA ARG A 170 12.59 -10.57 6.00
C ARG A 170 14.00 -10.04 5.79
N THR A 171 14.81 -10.81 5.09
CA THR A 171 16.13 -10.40 4.59
C THR A 171 16.12 -10.03 3.11
N ASP A 172 15.02 -10.30 2.41
CA ASP A 172 14.82 -10.03 0.99
C ASP A 172 13.40 -9.47 0.74
N LEU A 173 13.28 -8.59 -0.23
CA LEU A 173 12.00 -8.02 -0.64
C LEU A 173 11.36 -8.79 -1.80
N ARG A 174 12.04 -9.79 -2.37
CA ARG A 174 11.51 -10.63 -3.42
C ARG A 174 10.55 -11.69 -2.87
N LEU A 175 9.68 -12.20 -3.73
CA LEU A 175 8.95 -13.42 -3.45
C LEU A 175 9.92 -14.62 -3.39
N PRO A 176 9.58 -15.68 -2.63
CA PRO A 176 10.26 -16.97 -2.73
C PRO A 176 10.32 -17.47 -4.18
N ALA A 177 11.44 -18.09 -4.56
CA ALA A 177 11.70 -18.49 -5.94
C ALA A 177 10.67 -19.51 -6.48
N ASP A 178 10.15 -20.37 -5.64
CA ASP A 178 9.07 -21.30 -5.95
C ASP A 178 7.77 -20.59 -6.31
N GLN A 179 7.42 -19.52 -5.62
CA GLN A 179 6.25 -18.69 -5.94
C GLN A 179 6.45 -17.93 -7.25
N VAL A 180 7.66 -17.43 -7.54
CA VAL A 180 7.98 -16.80 -8.83
C VAL A 180 7.85 -17.81 -9.97
N ALA A 181 8.35 -19.02 -9.78
CA ALA A 181 8.22 -20.10 -10.77
C ALA A 181 6.75 -20.50 -11.01
N LEU A 182 5.95 -20.57 -9.93
CA LEU A 182 4.51 -20.82 -10.00
C LEU A 182 3.79 -19.75 -10.83
N ILE A 183 4.03 -18.47 -10.55
CA ILE A 183 3.42 -17.35 -11.31
C ILE A 183 3.75 -17.49 -12.80
N ARG A 184 5.02 -17.68 -13.14
CA ARG A 184 5.47 -17.77 -14.54
C ARG A 184 4.85 -18.95 -15.29
N GLN A 185 4.77 -20.12 -14.65
CA GLN A 185 4.18 -21.32 -15.28
C GLN A 185 2.68 -21.18 -15.47
N VAL A 186 1.96 -20.64 -14.49
CA VAL A 186 0.52 -20.39 -14.59
C VAL A 186 0.22 -19.33 -15.66
N ALA A 187 0.96 -18.23 -15.68
CA ALA A 187 0.80 -17.17 -16.67
C ALA A 187 1.08 -17.66 -18.09
N ALA A 188 2.07 -18.52 -18.29
CA ALA A 188 2.34 -19.15 -19.60
C ALA A 188 1.21 -20.08 -20.04
N ALA A 189 0.49 -20.71 -19.10
CA ALA A 189 -0.60 -21.62 -19.38
C ALA A 189 -1.96 -20.92 -19.59
N ASN A 190 -2.16 -19.74 -18.98
CA ASN A 190 -3.40 -18.98 -19.09
C ASN A 190 -3.13 -17.48 -19.20
N PRO A 191 -3.38 -16.84 -20.36
CA PRO A 191 -3.12 -15.42 -20.57
C PRO A 191 -4.04 -14.50 -19.76
N ARG A 192 -5.13 -15.01 -19.17
CA ARG A 192 -6.00 -14.27 -18.25
C ARG A 192 -5.64 -14.54 -16.80
N THR A 193 -4.36 -14.52 -16.49
CA THR A 193 -3.83 -14.72 -15.12
C THR A 193 -3.77 -13.41 -14.37
N VAL A 194 -4.33 -13.38 -13.16
CA VAL A 194 -4.22 -12.29 -12.20
C VAL A 194 -3.43 -12.78 -10.98
N VAL A 195 -2.43 -12.01 -10.56
CA VAL A 195 -1.70 -12.29 -9.32
C VAL A 195 -2.28 -11.45 -8.20
N VAL A 196 -2.53 -12.08 -7.06
CA VAL A 196 -2.94 -11.45 -5.81
C VAL A 196 -1.81 -11.62 -4.80
N LEU A 197 -1.17 -10.50 -4.46
CA LEU A 197 -0.10 -10.46 -3.46
C LEU A 197 -0.67 -10.25 -2.06
N ARG A 198 -0.22 -11.06 -1.11
CA ARG A 198 -0.51 -10.92 0.32
C ARG A 198 0.78 -10.71 1.09
N GLY A 199 0.79 -9.76 2.02
CA GLY A 199 1.96 -9.42 2.85
C GLY A 199 1.83 -8.05 3.48
N GLY A 200 2.64 -7.75 4.49
CA GLY A 200 2.57 -6.50 5.27
C GLY A 200 3.35 -5.34 4.66
N GLY A 201 4.18 -5.57 3.65
CA GLY A 201 5.05 -4.55 3.08
C GLY A 201 5.30 -4.69 1.59
N ALA A 202 6.31 -3.98 1.10
CA ALA A 202 6.71 -4.03 -0.29
C ALA A 202 7.22 -5.42 -0.71
N LEU A 203 6.80 -5.86 -1.89
CA LEU A 203 7.27 -7.08 -2.54
C LEU A 203 7.74 -6.73 -3.95
N LEU A 204 9.00 -7.00 -4.27
CA LEU A 204 9.54 -6.76 -5.60
C LEU A 204 8.85 -7.68 -6.63
N SER A 205 8.40 -7.10 -7.71
CA SER A 205 7.64 -7.79 -8.75
C SER A 205 8.36 -7.88 -10.10
N GLN A 206 9.53 -7.22 -10.24
CA GLN A 206 10.25 -7.06 -11.52
C GLN A 206 10.52 -8.37 -12.23
N GLU A 207 10.70 -9.47 -11.50
CA GLU A 207 11.01 -10.76 -12.10
C GLU A 207 9.82 -11.40 -12.83
N TRP A 208 8.58 -10.96 -12.58
CA TRP A 208 7.39 -11.68 -13.06
C TRP A 208 6.20 -10.80 -13.44
N HIS A 209 6.14 -9.50 -13.05
CA HIS A 209 4.92 -8.71 -13.27
C HIS A 209 4.60 -8.48 -14.75
N ASP A 210 5.61 -8.42 -15.63
CA ASP A 210 5.40 -8.31 -17.08
C ASP A 210 4.75 -9.56 -17.72
N ALA A 211 4.79 -10.69 -17.01
CA ALA A 211 4.18 -11.93 -17.47
C ALA A 211 2.66 -12.01 -17.19
N VAL A 212 2.11 -11.09 -16.41
CA VAL A 212 0.71 -11.14 -15.98
C VAL A 212 -0.04 -9.85 -16.30
N PRO A 213 -1.26 -9.92 -16.89
CA PRO A 213 -2.06 -8.75 -17.23
C PRO A 213 -2.76 -8.10 -16.03
N GLY A 214 -2.74 -8.72 -14.85
CA GLY A 214 -3.40 -8.20 -13.65
C GLY A 214 -2.63 -8.48 -12.37
N LEU A 215 -2.53 -7.44 -11.53
CA LEU A 215 -1.87 -7.50 -10.23
C LEU A 215 -2.71 -6.76 -9.18
N LEU A 216 -3.02 -7.45 -8.08
CA LEU A 216 -3.70 -6.89 -6.92
C LEU A 216 -2.82 -7.04 -5.68
N LEU A 217 -2.70 -5.97 -4.89
CA LEU A 217 -2.07 -6.01 -3.57
C LEU A 217 -3.17 -6.03 -2.51
N LEU A 218 -3.29 -7.16 -1.80
CA LEU A 218 -4.37 -7.43 -0.86
C LEU A 218 -3.95 -7.18 0.61
N TRP A 219 -2.67 -7.01 0.90
CA TRP A 219 -2.13 -6.81 2.25
C TRP A 219 -2.48 -7.96 3.21
N TYR A 220 -2.68 -7.62 4.48
CA TYR A 220 -3.36 -8.43 5.48
C TYR A 220 -4.83 -7.97 5.55
N PRO A 221 -5.73 -8.61 4.82
CA PRO A 221 -7.06 -8.05 4.56
C PRO A 221 -8.06 -8.25 5.71
N GLY A 222 -7.62 -8.82 6.82
CA GLY A 222 -8.48 -9.10 7.95
C GLY A 222 -9.49 -10.22 7.70
N GLN A 223 -10.55 -10.22 8.50
CA GLN A 223 -11.56 -11.28 8.54
C GLN A 223 -12.35 -11.44 7.23
N GLU A 224 -12.70 -10.32 6.59
CA GLU A 224 -13.56 -10.27 5.38
C GLU A 224 -12.76 -10.21 4.07
N GLY A 225 -11.47 -10.52 4.12
CA GLY A 225 -10.57 -10.38 2.97
C GLY A 225 -10.97 -11.19 1.75
N GLY A 226 -11.56 -12.36 1.94
CA GLY A 226 -12.06 -13.19 0.85
C GLY A 226 -13.24 -12.58 0.13
N HIS A 227 -14.19 -12.00 0.85
CA HIS A 227 -15.34 -11.29 0.27
C HIS A 227 -14.89 -10.05 -0.50
N ALA A 228 -14.03 -9.21 0.11
CA ALA A 228 -13.50 -8.01 -0.53
C ALA A 228 -12.75 -8.35 -1.83
N LEU A 229 -11.95 -9.41 -1.83
CA LEU A 229 -11.26 -9.87 -3.03
C LEU A 229 -12.23 -10.33 -4.11
N ALA A 230 -13.24 -11.12 -3.74
CA ALA A 230 -14.26 -11.61 -4.67
C ALA A 230 -15.04 -10.45 -5.31
N ASP A 231 -15.44 -9.44 -4.53
CA ASP A 231 -16.14 -8.26 -5.03
C ASP A 231 -15.30 -7.47 -6.06
N VAL A 232 -13.99 -7.35 -5.81
CA VAL A 232 -13.07 -6.71 -6.76
C VAL A 232 -12.90 -7.57 -8.00
N LEU A 233 -12.57 -8.85 -7.87
CA LEU A 233 -12.31 -9.73 -9.02
C LEU A 233 -13.53 -9.84 -9.96
N LEU A 234 -14.73 -9.94 -9.38
CA LEU A 234 -15.99 -10.08 -10.13
C LEU A 234 -16.60 -8.73 -10.53
N GLY A 235 -15.96 -7.61 -10.21
CA GLY A 235 -16.41 -6.28 -10.62
C GLY A 235 -17.65 -5.75 -9.91
N ARG A 236 -17.98 -6.27 -8.74
CA ARG A 236 -19.07 -5.74 -7.89
C ARG A 236 -18.66 -4.39 -7.28
N VAL A 237 -17.37 -4.26 -6.98
CA VAL A 237 -16.75 -3.06 -6.45
C VAL A 237 -15.53 -2.70 -7.30
N SER A 238 -15.44 -1.45 -7.74
CA SER A 238 -14.22 -0.95 -8.38
C SER A 238 -13.15 -0.66 -7.34
N PRO A 239 -11.90 -1.10 -7.54
CA PRO A 239 -10.82 -0.75 -6.64
C PRO A 239 -10.60 0.76 -6.64
N SER A 240 -10.33 1.33 -5.47
CA SER A 240 -9.99 2.75 -5.29
C SER A 240 -8.76 2.97 -4.41
N GLY A 241 -8.14 1.89 -3.94
CA GLY A 241 -6.90 1.96 -3.17
C GLY A 241 -5.76 2.56 -4.00
N ARG A 242 -4.86 3.28 -3.32
CA ARG A 242 -3.63 3.82 -3.90
C ARG A 242 -2.45 3.37 -3.06
N LEU A 243 -1.32 3.10 -3.70
CA LEU A 243 -0.11 2.69 -3.00
C LEU A 243 0.38 3.79 -2.05
N PRO A 244 0.55 3.51 -0.75
CA PRO A 244 1.04 4.48 0.23
C PRO A 244 2.56 4.59 0.25
N PHE A 245 3.25 3.93 -0.67
CA PHE A 245 4.70 3.99 -0.92
C PHE A 245 5.00 3.72 -2.39
N SER A 246 6.22 4.02 -2.84
CA SER A 246 6.70 3.57 -4.13
C SER A 246 7.17 2.12 -4.02
N LEU A 247 6.68 1.24 -4.89
CA LEU A 247 7.22 -0.11 -5.03
C LEU A 247 8.48 -0.03 -5.89
N PRO A 248 9.68 -0.29 -5.34
CA PRO A 248 10.90 -0.14 -6.10
C PRO A 248 11.04 -1.24 -7.16
N SER A 249 11.79 -0.95 -8.22
CA SER A 249 12.16 -1.94 -9.24
C SER A 249 13.26 -2.88 -8.75
N SER A 250 14.12 -2.40 -7.84
CA SER A 250 15.16 -3.21 -7.18
C SER A 250 15.42 -2.72 -5.77
N ALA A 251 16.04 -3.56 -4.95
CA ALA A 251 16.44 -3.19 -3.60
C ALA A 251 17.44 -2.02 -3.55
N ASP A 252 18.23 -1.82 -4.60
CA ASP A 252 19.23 -0.74 -4.68
C ASP A 252 18.61 0.66 -4.71
N GLN A 253 17.34 0.76 -5.06
CA GLN A 253 16.57 2.01 -5.01
C GLN A 253 16.22 2.44 -3.58
N LEU A 254 16.38 1.56 -2.61
CA LEU A 254 16.13 1.85 -1.20
C LEU A 254 17.34 2.50 -0.53
N PRO A 255 17.17 3.22 0.58
CA PRO A 255 18.29 3.66 1.40
C PRO A 255 19.14 2.47 1.86
N PRO A 256 20.47 2.64 1.99
CA PRO A 256 21.33 1.58 2.52
C PRO A 256 20.85 1.12 3.90
N PHE A 257 20.80 -0.18 4.09
CA PHE A 257 20.46 -0.77 5.38
C PHE A 257 21.62 -1.62 5.89
N GLU A 258 22.11 -1.30 7.09
CA GLU A 258 23.14 -2.06 7.78
C GLU A 258 22.58 -2.62 9.10
N PRO A 259 22.22 -3.91 9.15
CA PRO A 259 21.49 -4.48 10.29
C PRO A 259 22.31 -4.50 11.60
N ARG A 260 23.65 -4.33 11.52
CA ARG A 260 24.54 -4.28 12.69
C ARG A 260 24.97 -2.86 13.08
N ALA A 261 24.49 -1.86 12.37
CA ALA A 261 24.82 -0.48 12.67
C ALA A 261 24.23 -0.05 14.03
N ARG A 262 25.05 0.61 14.86
CA ARG A 262 24.57 1.21 16.12
C ARG A 262 23.84 2.53 15.92
N ARG A 263 24.00 3.13 14.76
CA ARG A 263 23.38 4.40 14.40
C ARG A 263 23.11 4.40 12.89
N ILE A 264 21.86 4.61 12.53
CA ILE A 264 21.42 4.80 11.15
C ILE A 264 20.73 6.16 11.08
N VAL A 265 20.97 6.92 10.03
CA VAL A 265 20.28 8.19 9.75
C VAL A 265 19.47 8.01 8.48
N TYR A 266 18.16 8.08 8.61
CA TYR A 266 17.24 8.22 7.48
C TYR A 266 16.87 9.68 7.36
N ASP A 267 17.31 10.30 6.29
CA ASP A 267 17.02 11.70 5.98
C ASP A 267 15.71 11.85 5.18
N LEU A 268 15.52 13.04 4.60
CA LEU A 268 14.37 13.34 3.75
C LEU A 268 14.31 12.48 2.46
N TRP A 269 15.46 11.92 2.04
CA TRP A 269 15.62 11.27 0.75
C TRP A 269 15.33 9.76 0.82
N HIS A 270 14.05 9.43 0.86
CA HIS A 270 13.54 8.05 0.78
C HIS A 270 12.25 8.01 -0.04
N GLY A 271 11.85 6.80 -0.49
CA GLY A 271 10.67 6.60 -1.33
C GLY A 271 10.69 7.46 -2.59
N TYR A 272 9.55 7.98 -3.01
CA TYR A 272 9.41 8.78 -4.23
C TYR A 272 10.27 10.07 -4.24
N ARG A 273 10.60 10.61 -3.06
CA ARG A 273 11.46 11.79 -2.96
C ARG A 273 12.89 11.48 -3.40
N ARG A 274 13.42 10.31 -2.98
CA ARG A 274 14.73 9.83 -3.40
C ARG A 274 14.73 9.48 -4.87
N LEU A 275 13.76 8.69 -5.32
CA LEU A 275 13.65 8.30 -6.72
C LEU A 275 13.58 9.52 -7.65
N GLY A 276 12.76 10.52 -7.30
CA GLY A 276 12.69 11.77 -8.06
C GLY A 276 14.00 12.56 -8.08
N ARG A 277 14.74 12.61 -6.96
CA ARG A 277 16.07 13.24 -6.90
C ARG A 277 17.09 12.52 -7.80
N ASP A 278 17.06 11.19 -7.75
CA ASP A 278 18.04 10.34 -8.44
C ASP A 278 17.65 10.04 -9.89
N GLY A 279 16.52 10.61 -10.39
CA GLY A 279 16.02 10.41 -11.75
C GLY A 279 15.62 8.97 -12.05
N GLN A 280 15.19 8.21 -11.03
CA GLN A 280 14.81 6.81 -11.14
C GLN A 280 13.29 6.64 -11.08
N ALA A 281 12.74 5.76 -11.92
CA ALA A 281 11.34 5.36 -11.86
C ALA A 281 11.12 4.18 -10.90
N ALA A 282 10.00 4.18 -10.19
CA ALA A 282 9.55 3.02 -9.44
C ALA A 282 8.95 1.96 -10.37
N ALA A 283 8.88 0.70 -9.91
CA ALA A 283 8.04 -0.30 -10.59
C ALA A 283 6.56 0.11 -10.54
N PHE A 284 6.11 0.59 -9.37
CA PHE A 284 4.81 1.25 -9.20
C PHE A 284 5.00 2.47 -8.28
N PRO A 285 4.69 3.68 -8.75
CA PRO A 285 4.96 4.90 -7.99
C PRO A 285 4.02 5.08 -6.79
N PHE A 286 4.44 5.89 -5.82
CA PHE A 286 3.58 6.34 -4.72
C PHE A 286 2.29 6.98 -5.26
N GLY A 287 1.17 6.59 -4.73
CA GLY A 287 -0.14 7.06 -5.16
C GLY A 287 -0.75 6.28 -6.34
N TYR A 288 -0.01 5.31 -6.93
CA TYR A 288 -0.50 4.51 -8.06
C TYR A 288 -1.63 3.57 -7.65
N GLY A 289 -2.57 3.40 -8.56
CA GLY A 289 -3.67 2.44 -8.48
C GLY A 289 -4.66 2.65 -9.61
N LEU A 290 -5.27 1.55 -10.08
CA LEU A 290 -6.21 1.54 -11.19
C LEU A 290 -7.66 1.48 -10.68
N SER A 291 -8.58 1.81 -11.58
CA SER A 291 -10.03 1.72 -11.36
C SER A 291 -10.67 1.01 -12.55
N TYR A 292 -11.84 0.39 -12.33
CA TYR A 292 -12.69 -0.15 -13.42
C TYR A 292 -13.51 0.93 -14.09
N SER A 293 -13.47 2.16 -13.58
CA SER A 293 -14.11 3.31 -14.19
C SER A 293 -13.08 4.35 -14.67
N GLN A 294 -13.54 5.30 -15.44
CA GLN A 294 -12.72 6.39 -15.97
C GLN A 294 -13.12 7.70 -15.30
N PHE A 295 -12.13 8.50 -14.95
CA PHE A 295 -12.34 9.78 -14.30
C PHE A 295 -11.66 10.90 -15.06
N GLU A 296 -12.31 12.04 -15.09
CA GLU A 296 -11.78 13.28 -15.65
C GLU A 296 -11.83 14.39 -14.61
N THR A 297 -10.73 15.15 -14.53
CA THR A 297 -10.66 16.37 -13.72
C THR A 297 -10.69 17.58 -14.61
N ARG A 298 -11.56 18.56 -14.31
CA ARG A 298 -11.79 19.73 -15.14
C ARG A 298 -11.85 21.00 -14.31
N GLU A 299 -11.54 22.13 -14.93
CA GLU A 299 -11.71 23.46 -14.39
C GLU A 299 -11.12 23.66 -12.99
N PRO A 300 -9.84 23.30 -12.75
CA PRO A 300 -9.22 23.57 -11.49
C PRO A 300 -9.03 25.07 -11.29
N SER A 301 -9.31 25.53 -10.08
CA SER A 301 -9.08 26.91 -9.69
C SER A 301 -8.55 26.98 -8.26
N VAL A 302 -7.73 27.97 -7.98
CA VAL A 302 -7.16 28.22 -6.65
C VAL A 302 -7.45 29.63 -6.19
N THR A 303 -7.66 29.78 -4.89
CA THR A 303 -7.87 31.06 -4.23
C THR A 303 -7.12 31.05 -2.90
N LEU A 304 -6.35 32.10 -2.64
CA LEU A 304 -5.76 32.30 -1.32
C LEU A 304 -6.86 32.72 -0.34
N MET A 305 -6.83 32.13 0.84
CA MET A 305 -7.74 32.46 1.94
C MET A 305 -6.93 33.04 3.10
N ASP A 306 -7.32 34.25 3.51
CA ASP A 306 -6.84 34.83 4.76
C ASP A 306 -7.46 34.05 5.93
N GLY A 307 -6.70 33.71 6.95
CA GLY A 307 -7.07 32.80 8.05
C GLY A 307 -8.33 33.13 8.86
N SER A 308 -9.13 34.13 8.44
CA SER A 308 -10.40 34.50 9.08
C SER A 308 -11.60 33.64 8.65
N ALA A 309 -11.47 32.80 7.62
CA ALA A 309 -12.54 31.96 7.08
C ALA A 309 -12.38 30.48 7.49
N THR A 310 -12.39 30.17 8.77
CA THR A 310 -12.53 28.80 9.26
C THR A 310 -13.96 28.32 8.99
N SER A 311 -14.11 27.32 8.12
CA SER A 311 -15.38 26.59 8.02
C SER A 311 -15.68 25.90 9.36
N ALA A 312 -16.93 25.93 9.78
CA ALA A 312 -17.43 25.45 11.06
C ALA A 312 -17.23 23.93 11.33
N ASP A 313 -16.56 23.21 10.44
CA ASP A 313 -16.37 21.76 10.51
C ASP A 313 -14.92 21.31 10.84
N SER A 314 -13.99 22.21 11.11
CA SER A 314 -12.61 21.80 11.45
C SER A 314 -12.35 21.91 12.96
N ASN A 315 -12.42 20.78 13.66
CA ASN A 315 -11.77 20.53 14.94
C ASN A 315 -10.24 20.41 14.80
N SER A 316 -9.63 21.09 13.85
CA SER A 316 -8.19 20.99 13.59
C SER A 316 -7.48 22.29 14.00
N ASP A 317 -6.31 22.13 14.61
CA ASP A 317 -5.32 23.18 14.94
C ASP A 317 -4.79 23.97 13.71
N ASP A 318 -5.40 23.80 12.55
CA ASP A 318 -5.03 24.39 11.24
C ASP A 318 -5.72 25.77 11.00
N ALA A 319 -6.00 26.54 12.04
CA ALA A 319 -6.51 27.91 11.90
C ALA A 319 -5.40 28.84 11.40
N GLY A 320 -5.26 28.98 10.09
CA GLY A 320 -4.25 29.83 9.46
C GLY A 320 -4.55 30.11 7.99
N PRO A 321 -3.70 30.90 7.31
CA PRO A 321 -3.85 31.14 5.90
C PRO A 321 -3.74 29.82 5.10
N ALA A 322 -4.57 29.68 4.07
CA ALA A 322 -4.70 28.46 3.31
C ALA A 322 -4.97 28.74 1.81
N ILE A 323 -4.83 27.73 1.01
CA ILE A 323 -5.24 27.70 -0.39
C ILE A 323 -6.53 26.90 -0.51
N ALA A 324 -7.58 27.48 -1.05
CA ALA A 324 -8.72 26.71 -1.53
C ALA A 324 -8.50 26.28 -2.98
N LEU A 325 -8.37 24.98 -3.18
CA LEU A 325 -8.35 24.39 -4.51
C LEU A 325 -9.74 23.83 -4.80
N THR A 326 -10.32 24.23 -5.93
CA THR A 326 -11.60 23.71 -6.40
C THR A 326 -11.44 23.05 -7.74
N VAL A 327 -12.04 21.87 -7.94
CA VAL A 327 -11.95 21.10 -9.17
C VAL A 327 -13.24 20.32 -9.40
N SER A 328 -13.68 20.19 -10.64
CA SER A 328 -14.77 19.30 -11.04
C SER A 328 -14.22 17.91 -11.35
N VAL A 329 -14.78 16.86 -10.76
CA VAL A 329 -14.44 15.46 -10.99
C VAL A 329 -15.64 14.76 -11.60
N ALA A 330 -15.47 14.18 -12.77
CA ALA A 330 -16.51 13.41 -13.46
C ALA A 330 -16.10 11.95 -13.57
N ASN A 331 -17.06 11.05 -13.30
CA ASN A 331 -16.94 9.64 -13.62
C ASN A 331 -17.53 9.41 -15.01
N SER A 332 -16.69 9.28 -16.04
CA SER A 332 -17.12 9.03 -17.42
C SER A 332 -17.29 7.54 -17.74
N GLY A 333 -17.03 6.64 -16.79
CA GLY A 333 -17.18 5.21 -16.97
C GLY A 333 -18.58 4.70 -16.67
N ALA A 334 -18.81 3.40 -16.90
CA ALA A 334 -20.11 2.76 -16.83
C ALA A 334 -20.52 2.25 -15.44
N MET A 335 -19.64 2.36 -14.43
CA MET A 335 -19.94 1.88 -13.07
C MET A 335 -19.63 2.90 -12.00
N ALA A 336 -20.30 2.77 -10.86
CA ALA A 336 -19.97 3.57 -9.68
C ALA A 336 -18.56 3.22 -9.18
N ALA A 337 -17.76 4.23 -8.93
CA ALA A 337 -16.39 4.06 -8.45
C ALA A 337 -15.93 5.29 -7.67
N ALA A 338 -14.78 5.22 -7.03
CA ALA A 338 -14.21 6.40 -6.37
C ALA A 338 -12.86 6.75 -6.97
N GLU A 339 -12.66 8.03 -7.27
CA GLU A 339 -11.36 8.61 -7.61
C GLU A 339 -10.64 9.06 -6.35
N VAL A 340 -9.32 9.01 -6.37
CA VAL A 340 -8.47 9.63 -5.33
C VAL A 340 -7.72 10.77 -5.96
N LEU A 341 -8.22 11.98 -5.74
CA LEU A 341 -7.52 13.20 -6.12
C LEU A 341 -6.25 13.32 -5.28
N GLN A 342 -5.13 13.58 -5.93
CA GLN A 342 -3.85 13.78 -5.26
C GLN A 342 -3.26 15.11 -5.72
N ILE A 343 -2.90 15.96 -4.77
CA ILE A 343 -2.36 17.29 -5.04
C ILE A 343 -0.92 17.30 -4.57
N TYR A 344 -0.02 17.49 -5.53
CA TYR A 344 1.40 17.57 -5.26
C TYR A 344 1.90 19.00 -5.38
N LEU A 345 2.78 19.39 -4.48
CA LEU A 345 3.54 20.64 -4.56
C LEU A 345 4.85 20.41 -5.29
N GLU A 346 5.13 21.25 -6.29
CA GLU A 346 6.45 21.48 -6.86
C GLU A 346 6.90 22.89 -6.43
N PRO A 347 7.85 23.00 -5.49
CA PRO A 347 8.30 24.30 -4.98
C PRO A 347 9.27 24.96 -5.95
N PRO A 348 9.56 26.30 -5.84
CA PRO A 348 10.59 26.96 -6.62
C PRO A 348 11.97 26.31 -6.49
N GLY A 349 12.32 25.80 -5.29
CA GLY A 349 13.52 25.00 -5.02
C GLY A 349 14.84 25.78 -5.12
N GLN A 350 14.82 27.09 -4.86
CA GLN A 350 15.97 27.97 -4.99
C GLN A 350 16.65 28.23 -3.63
N ALA A 351 15.87 28.29 -2.54
CA ALA A 351 16.37 28.62 -1.22
C ALA A 351 17.09 27.45 -0.55
N VAL A 352 16.51 26.26 -0.60
CA VAL A 352 17.04 25.03 -0.01
C VAL A 352 16.79 23.84 -0.91
N GLN A 353 17.64 22.80 -0.79
CA GLN A 353 17.41 21.55 -1.49
C GLN A 353 16.15 20.87 -0.96
N ARG A 354 15.14 20.72 -1.81
CA ARG A 354 13.83 20.16 -1.48
C ARG A 354 13.47 19.05 -2.48
N PRO A 355 12.56 18.13 -2.09
CA PRO A 355 11.99 17.21 -3.07
C PRO A 355 11.33 17.98 -4.22
N ALA A 356 11.56 17.52 -5.44
CA ALA A 356 10.96 18.13 -6.62
C ALA A 356 9.42 18.11 -6.54
N ARG A 357 8.85 17.10 -5.85
CA ARG A 357 7.41 16.95 -5.69
C ARG A 357 7.08 16.37 -4.31
N THR A 358 6.04 16.90 -3.67
CA THR A 358 5.56 16.44 -2.35
C THR A 358 4.03 16.44 -2.32
N LEU A 359 3.40 15.35 -1.84
CA LEU A 359 1.95 15.29 -1.63
C LEU A 359 1.55 16.29 -0.51
N VAL A 360 0.65 17.22 -0.81
CA VAL A 360 0.18 18.26 0.13
C VAL A 360 -1.29 18.12 0.48
N ALA A 361 -2.10 17.48 -0.39
CA ALA A 361 -3.50 17.20 -0.10
C ALA A 361 -3.98 16.00 -0.93
N PHE A 362 -5.03 15.34 -0.46
CA PHE A 362 -5.76 14.32 -1.22
C PHE A 362 -7.22 14.23 -0.76
N ALA A 363 -8.08 13.70 -1.64
CA ALA A 363 -9.45 13.37 -1.28
C ALA A 363 -9.95 12.16 -2.06
N ARG A 364 -10.71 11.30 -1.39
CA ARG A 364 -11.43 10.19 -2.03
C ARG A 364 -12.83 10.65 -2.40
N VAL A 365 -13.17 10.61 -3.68
CA VAL A 365 -14.40 11.14 -4.26
C VAL A 365 -15.22 9.98 -4.84
N PRO A 366 -16.25 9.47 -4.13
CA PRO A 366 -17.14 8.44 -4.68
C PRO A 366 -18.13 9.09 -5.66
N LEU A 367 -18.26 8.50 -6.86
CA LEU A 367 -19.16 8.99 -7.90
C LEU A 367 -19.93 7.82 -8.54
N ALA A 368 -21.24 8.00 -8.72
CA ALA A 368 -22.03 7.13 -9.57
C ALA A 368 -21.54 7.22 -11.02
N ALA A 369 -21.88 6.21 -11.83
CA ALA A 369 -21.63 6.24 -13.28
C ALA A 369 -22.25 7.50 -13.91
N GLY A 370 -21.49 8.23 -14.72
CA GLY A 370 -21.90 9.46 -15.37
C GLY A 370 -22.02 10.69 -14.46
N ALA A 371 -21.80 10.55 -13.14
CA ALA A 371 -21.90 11.67 -12.20
C ALA A 371 -20.67 12.60 -12.27
N CYS A 372 -20.92 13.88 -11.96
CA CYS A 372 -19.90 14.90 -11.80
C CYS A 372 -20.11 15.62 -10.47
N GLN A 373 -19.03 15.90 -9.75
CA GLN A 373 -19.05 16.63 -8.50
C GLN A 373 -17.95 17.69 -8.45
N ARG A 374 -18.28 18.88 -7.94
CA ARG A 374 -17.29 19.91 -7.67
C ARG A 374 -16.73 19.71 -6.26
N ILE A 375 -15.43 19.54 -6.17
CA ILE A 375 -14.68 19.27 -4.95
C ILE A 375 -13.90 20.52 -4.57
N ARG A 376 -13.94 20.86 -3.28
CA ARG A 376 -13.10 21.89 -2.68
C ARG A 376 -12.16 21.25 -1.67
N LEU A 377 -10.86 21.49 -1.83
CA LEU A 377 -9.81 21.09 -0.89
C LEU A 377 -9.19 22.33 -0.28
N THR A 378 -8.99 22.30 1.02
CA THR A 378 -8.25 23.33 1.75
C THR A 378 -6.83 22.83 2.00
N ILE A 379 -5.84 23.59 1.56
CA ILE A 379 -4.42 23.26 1.71
C ILE A 379 -3.81 24.34 2.61
N PRO A 380 -3.52 24.04 3.87
CA PRO A 380 -2.87 25.01 4.76
C PRO A 380 -1.53 25.47 4.20
N LEU A 381 -1.22 26.77 4.29
CA LEU A 381 0.01 27.31 3.70
C LEU A 381 1.28 26.72 4.29
N HIS A 382 1.26 26.26 5.55
CA HIS A 382 2.41 25.58 6.14
C HIS A 382 2.81 24.29 5.40
N ARG A 383 1.90 23.66 4.63
CA ARG A 383 2.22 22.50 3.78
C ARG A 383 3.16 22.83 2.62
N LEU A 384 3.27 24.13 2.26
CA LEU A 384 4.15 24.62 1.22
C LEU A 384 5.51 25.05 1.77
N ALA A 385 5.60 25.22 3.08
CA ALA A 385 6.76 25.75 3.77
C ALA A 385 7.90 24.72 3.92
N PHE A 386 9.08 25.23 4.19
CA PHE A 386 10.23 24.49 4.69
C PHE A 386 10.69 25.11 6.02
N PHE A 387 11.42 24.37 6.82
CA PHE A 387 11.98 24.90 8.05
C PHE A 387 13.33 25.57 7.75
N ASP A 388 13.42 26.88 8.04
CA ASP A 388 14.65 27.66 7.92
C ASP A 388 15.39 27.64 9.26
N ILE A 389 16.54 26.97 9.28
CA ILE A 389 17.37 26.84 10.48
C ILE A 389 18.00 28.17 10.91
N THR A 390 18.13 29.15 10.01
CA THR A 390 18.72 30.45 10.32
C THR A 390 17.72 31.38 11.00
N GLN A 391 16.44 31.27 10.63
CA GLN A 391 15.35 32.03 11.21
C GLN A 391 14.60 31.25 12.30
N ASP A 392 14.96 29.99 12.49
CA ASP A 392 14.34 29.06 13.46
C ASP A 392 12.82 28.99 13.33
N GLY A 393 12.33 28.80 12.10
CA GLY A 393 10.90 28.76 11.82
C GLY A 393 10.56 28.34 10.39
N PHE A 394 9.27 28.19 10.14
CA PHE A 394 8.75 27.79 8.84
C PHE A 394 8.67 28.99 7.89
N MET A 395 9.15 28.79 6.67
CA MET A 395 9.21 29.79 5.61
C MET A 395 8.53 29.28 4.34
N ILE A 396 7.75 30.14 3.69
CA ILE A 396 7.37 29.97 2.28
C ILE A 396 8.45 30.67 1.43
N GLU A 397 8.99 29.97 0.47
CA GLU A 397 9.96 30.51 -0.49
C GLU A 397 9.26 31.45 -1.48
N ALA A 398 9.90 32.56 -1.84
CA ALA A 398 9.39 33.42 -2.92
C ALA A 398 9.53 32.73 -4.27
N GLY A 399 8.53 32.88 -5.13
CA GLY A 399 8.57 32.37 -6.50
C GLY A 399 7.33 31.59 -6.91
N ILE A 400 7.44 30.90 -8.04
CA ILE A 400 6.33 30.12 -8.62
C ILE A 400 6.28 28.75 -7.93
N HIS A 401 5.21 28.49 -7.19
CA HIS A 401 4.84 27.18 -6.67
C HIS A 401 3.83 26.57 -7.63
N ARG A 402 4.01 25.28 -7.95
CA ARG A 402 3.06 24.56 -8.80
C ARG A 402 2.29 23.53 -7.95
N LEU A 403 0.97 23.64 -7.96
CA LEU A 403 0.09 22.60 -7.44
C LEU A 403 -0.31 21.69 -8.61
N VAL A 404 0.08 20.43 -8.51
CA VAL A 404 -0.13 19.44 -9.58
C VAL A 404 -1.19 18.44 -9.14
N LEU A 405 -2.33 18.42 -9.85
CA LEU A 405 -3.32 17.37 -9.73
C LEU A 405 -2.86 16.20 -10.56
N ALA A 406 -2.50 15.10 -9.89
CA ALA A 406 -1.91 13.94 -10.53
C ALA A 406 -2.50 12.65 -10.00
N ARG A 407 -2.42 11.57 -10.78
CA ARG A 407 -2.89 10.25 -10.40
C ARG A 407 -1.91 9.51 -9.48
N HIS A 408 -0.65 9.89 -9.55
CA HIS A 408 0.45 9.39 -8.71
C HIS A 408 1.65 10.35 -8.78
N CYS A 409 2.68 10.14 -7.98
CA CYS A 409 3.81 11.08 -7.85
C CYS A 409 4.64 11.27 -9.13
N GLU A 410 4.61 10.34 -10.06
CA GLU A 410 5.33 10.39 -11.34
C GLU A 410 4.43 10.84 -12.51
N ASP A 411 3.11 10.96 -12.29
CA ASP A 411 2.17 11.46 -13.33
C ASP A 411 2.40 12.95 -13.55
N PRO A 412 2.59 13.43 -14.80
CA PRO A 412 2.73 14.87 -15.07
C PRO A 412 1.54 15.68 -14.58
N GLY A 413 0.33 15.13 -14.65
CA GLY A 413 -0.88 15.73 -14.16
C GLY A 413 -1.22 17.09 -14.75
N LEU A 414 -2.12 17.82 -14.07
CA LEU A 414 -2.55 19.17 -14.41
C LEU A 414 -1.96 20.16 -13.39
N ALA A 415 -1.07 21.03 -13.82
CA ALA A 415 -0.41 22.00 -12.96
C ALA A 415 -1.14 23.35 -12.91
N ILE A 416 -1.21 23.94 -11.72
CA ILE A 416 -1.67 25.30 -11.47
C ILE A 416 -0.54 26.06 -10.81
N GLU A 417 -0.18 27.21 -11.38
CA GLU A 417 0.91 28.04 -10.88
C GLU A 417 0.39 29.09 -9.88
N LEU A 418 1.14 29.26 -8.81
CA LEU A 418 0.92 30.23 -7.75
C LEU A 418 2.19 31.02 -7.54
N LEU A 419 2.15 32.33 -7.79
CA LEU A 419 3.23 33.22 -7.40
C LEU A 419 3.03 33.61 -5.94
N LEU A 420 3.97 33.21 -5.08
CA LEU A 420 3.97 33.55 -3.67
C LEU A 420 5.16 34.40 -3.30
N GLU A 421 4.98 35.30 -2.34
CA GLU A 421 6.06 36.06 -1.71
C GLU A 421 6.70 35.27 -0.56
N ALA A 422 7.95 35.59 -0.26
CA ALA A 422 8.61 35.02 0.91
C ALA A 422 7.82 35.37 2.18
N THR A 423 7.40 34.35 2.90
CA THR A 423 6.54 34.54 4.09
C THR A 423 7.03 33.70 5.25
N PHE A 424 7.32 34.34 6.38
CA PHE A 424 7.63 33.66 7.63
C PHE A 424 6.34 33.29 8.35
N LEU A 425 6.15 32.01 8.66
CA LEU A 425 4.95 31.48 9.28
C LEU A 425 5.11 31.27 10.80
N GLY A 426 6.32 31.47 11.34
CA GLY A 426 6.62 31.19 12.74
C GLY A 426 7.16 29.76 12.98
N ARG A 427 7.23 29.39 14.25
CA ARG A 427 7.61 28.04 14.70
C ARG A 427 6.46 27.06 14.67
#